data_67adf223086c1f7372f20c2fa9309dfd
#
_entry.id   67adf223086c1f7372f20c2fa9309dfd
#
_cell.length_a   1.000
_cell.length_b   1.000
_cell.length_c   1.000
_cell.angle_alpha   90.00
_cell.angle_beta   90.00
_cell.angle_gamma   90.00
#
_symmetry.space_group_name_H-M   'P 1'
#
loop_
_entity.id
_entity.type
_entity.pdbx_description
1 polymer ?
#
loop_
_entity_poly.entity_id
_entity_poly.type
_entity_poly.pdbx_seq_one_letter_code
_entity_poly.pdbx_strand_id
1 'polypeptide(L)'
;KIIIGIDVASEIHYARAFDNRGIEQAKVFRFSNDREGFESFVKWSTAIRVKSGKRDTIVGLEPTGHYWFNLAQHIKSENMKIVLVNPFAVKRSKELDDNNPTKNDRKDPKTIAMLVKDGRYMEPYIPEGVYAELRVAMNTRWQIVKNLNSIKNQIDRWLRIYFPEFLQVFADWEGVAALI
;
A
#
# COMPACT_ATOMS: atom_id res chain seq x y z
N LYS A 1 -15.64 -4.22 19.52
CA LYS A 1 -14.45 -3.88 18.73
C LYS A 1 -14.60 -2.50 18.12
N ILE A 2 -13.51 -1.77 17.99
CA ILE A 2 -13.40 -0.58 17.13
C ILE A 2 -12.85 -1.03 15.79
N ILE A 3 -13.41 -0.51 14.71
CA ILE A 3 -12.99 -0.78 13.34
C ILE A 3 -12.51 0.53 12.74
N ILE A 4 -11.27 0.58 12.31
CA ILE A 4 -10.66 1.76 11.73
C ILE A 4 -10.31 1.45 10.28
N GLY A 5 -10.79 2.25 9.35
CA GLY A 5 -10.32 2.23 7.97
C GLY A 5 -9.34 3.36 7.76
N ILE A 6 -8.26 3.07 7.04
CA ILE A 6 -7.24 4.06 6.69
C ILE A 6 -7.05 4.07 5.18
N ASP A 7 -7.17 5.25 4.60
CA ASP A 7 -6.71 5.55 3.26
C ASP A 7 -5.25 5.98 3.33
N VAL A 8 -4.39 5.21 2.64
CA VAL A 8 -2.94 5.36 2.72
C VAL A 8 -2.42 6.12 1.52
N ALA A 9 -1.68 7.19 1.76
CA ALA A 9 -1.00 7.96 0.72
C ALA A 9 0.48 8.20 1.06
N SER A 10 1.22 8.82 0.14
CA SER A 10 2.66 9.04 0.30
C SER A 10 3.03 9.95 1.47
N GLU A 11 2.23 11.00 1.71
CA GLU A 11 2.55 12.02 2.71
C GLU A 11 1.57 12.05 3.89
N ILE A 12 0.28 11.89 3.60
CA ILE A 12 -0.79 12.10 4.58
C ILE A 12 -1.82 10.99 4.47
N HIS A 13 -2.11 10.37 5.59
CA HIS A 13 -3.13 9.36 5.74
C HIS A 13 -4.41 9.92 6.33
N TYR A 14 -5.55 9.32 5.97
CA TYR A 14 -6.85 9.63 6.54
C TYR A 14 -7.44 8.39 7.21
N ALA A 15 -7.91 8.54 8.44
CA ALA A 15 -8.52 7.46 9.20
C ALA A 15 -9.93 7.82 9.67
N ARG A 16 -10.81 6.82 9.71
CA ARG A 16 -12.15 6.92 10.32
C ARG A 16 -12.41 5.70 11.18
N ALA A 17 -13.02 5.92 12.33
CA ALA A 17 -13.29 4.87 13.32
C ALA A 17 -14.80 4.63 13.47
N PHE A 18 -15.18 3.37 13.51
CA PHE A 18 -16.55 2.90 13.64
C PHE A 18 -16.67 1.82 14.71
N ASP A 19 -17.84 1.67 15.28
CA ASP A 19 -18.15 0.50 16.11
C ASP A 19 -18.57 -0.69 15.22
N ASN A 20 -18.83 -1.83 15.86
CA ASN A 20 -19.28 -3.06 15.18
C ASN A 20 -20.66 -2.94 14.51
N ARG A 21 -21.42 -1.90 14.80
CA ARG A 21 -22.70 -1.58 14.14
C ARG A 21 -22.53 -0.64 12.96
N GLY A 22 -21.33 -0.12 12.73
CA GLY A 22 -21.03 0.85 11.68
C GLY A 22 -21.32 2.30 12.08
N ILE A 23 -21.49 2.58 13.38
CA ILE A 23 -21.68 3.94 13.89
C ILE A 23 -20.34 4.60 14.07
N GLU A 24 -20.15 5.77 13.47
CA GLU A 24 -18.90 6.52 13.54
C GLU A 24 -18.63 7.01 14.97
N GLN A 25 -17.41 6.80 15.44
CA GLN A 25 -16.99 7.08 16.83
C GLN A 25 -16.20 8.38 16.98
N ALA A 26 -15.66 8.91 15.88
CA ALA A 26 -14.90 10.14 15.87
C ALA A 26 -14.92 10.82 14.48
N LYS A 27 -14.58 12.10 14.43
CA LYS A 27 -14.35 12.82 13.17
C LYS A 27 -13.17 12.19 12.42
N VAL A 28 -13.10 12.41 11.11
CA VAL A 28 -11.97 12.03 10.26
C VAL A 28 -10.67 12.52 10.90
N PHE A 29 -9.72 11.61 11.05
CA PHE A 29 -8.40 11.88 11.58
C PHE A 29 -7.38 11.90 10.45
N ARG A 30 -6.58 12.95 10.40
CA ARG A 30 -5.51 13.16 9.42
C ARG A 30 -4.17 13.08 10.13
N PHE A 31 -3.21 12.32 9.56
CA PHE A 31 -1.87 12.19 10.13
C PHE A 31 -0.82 11.99 9.03
N SER A 32 0.42 12.37 9.31
CA SER A 32 1.55 12.28 8.39
C SER A 32 2.10 10.86 8.29
N ASN A 33 2.75 10.56 7.15
CA ASN A 33 3.42 9.28 6.91
C ASN A 33 4.85 9.30 7.50
N ASP A 34 4.94 9.55 8.80
CA ASP A 34 6.16 9.58 9.57
C ASP A 34 5.91 9.04 10.99
N ARG A 35 6.97 8.96 11.78
CA ARG A 35 6.89 8.42 13.14
C ARG A 35 5.93 9.21 14.04
N GLU A 36 5.96 10.53 13.96
CA GLU A 36 5.10 11.40 14.78
C GLU A 36 3.63 11.21 14.42
N GLY A 37 3.33 11.11 13.11
CA GLY A 37 2.00 10.81 12.62
C GLY A 37 1.50 9.46 13.09
N PHE A 38 2.33 8.42 13.05
CA PHE A 38 1.98 7.09 13.53
C PHE A 38 1.71 7.06 15.04
N GLU A 39 2.55 7.70 15.83
CA GLU A 39 2.35 7.83 17.29
C GLU A 39 1.05 8.59 17.59
N SER A 40 0.76 9.66 16.84
CA SER A 40 -0.49 10.42 16.99
C SER A 40 -1.72 9.58 16.65
N PHE A 41 -1.64 8.75 15.60
CA PHE A 41 -2.69 7.80 15.24
C PHE A 41 -2.93 6.76 16.35
N VAL A 42 -1.88 6.21 16.93
CA VAL A 42 -1.99 5.25 18.04
C VAL A 42 -2.68 5.88 19.25
N LYS A 43 -2.28 7.10 19.64
CA LYS A 43 -2.94 7.85 20.71
C LYS A 43 -4.42 8.10 20.42
N TRP A 44 -4.74 8.54 19.20
CA TRP A 44 -6.12 8.79 18.77
C TRP A 44 -6.97 7.50 18.81
N SER A 45 -6.47 6.40 18.25
CA SER A 45 -7.18 5.12 18.23
C SER A 45 -7.43 4.55 19.62
N THR A 46 -6.43 4.67 20.50
CA THR A 46 -6.51 4.26 21.90
C THR A 46 -7.53 5.08 22.67
N ALA A 47 -7.55 6.40 22.49
CA ALA A 47 -8.54 7.27 23.12
C ALA A 47 -9.98 6.90 22.72
N ILE A 48 -10.23 6.58 21.44
CA ILE A 48 -11.53 6.13 20.96
C ILE A 48 -11.90 4.78 21.59
N ARG A 49 -10.98 3.83 21.62
CA ARG A 49 -11.18 2.51 22.20
C ARG A 49 -11.59 2.60 23.67
N VAL A 50 -10.86 3.39 24.45
CA VAL A 50 -11.14 3.61 25.88
C VAL A 50 -12.49 4.29 26.08
N LYS A 51 -12.74 5.39 25.36
CA LYS A 51 -14.01 6.13 25.45
C LYS A 51 -15.22 5.28 25.09
N SER A 52 -15.08 4.38 24.12
CA SER A 52 -16.15 3.50 23.66
C SER A 52 -16.32 2.24 24.52
N GLY A 53 -15.48 2.02 25.54
CA GLY A 53 -15.50 0.82 26.37
C GLY A 53 -15.21 -0.48 25.60
N LYS A 54 -14.51 -0.38 24.46
CA LYS A 54 -14.20 -1.54 23.61
C LYS A 54 -12.81 -2.11 23.96
N ARG A 55 -12.68 -3.45 23.82
CA ARG A 55 -11.41 -4.13 24.14
C ARG A 55 -10.45 -4.15 22.98
N ASP A 56 -10.96 -4.34 21.76
CA ASP A 56 -10.14 -4.61 20.59
C ASP A 56 -10.28 -3.50 19.54
N THR A 57 -9.19 -3.28 18.79
CA THR A 57 -9.17 -2.46 17.59
C THR A 57 -8.72 -3.30 16.40
N ILE A 58 -9.40 -3.16 15.26
CA ILE A 58 -9.00 -3.72 13.98
C ILE A 58 -8.77 -2.55 13.03
N VAL A 59 -7.60 -2.52 12.40
CA VAL A 59 -7.20 -1.49 11.45
C VAL A 59 -7.19 -2.07 10.05
N GLY A 60 -8.04 -1.58 9.18
CA GLY A 60 -8.10 -1.93 7.77
C GLY A 60 -7.34 -0.94 6.91
N LEU A 61 -6.53 -1.46 5.99
CA LEU A 61 -5.74 -0.70 5.03
C LEU A 61 -6.07 -1.16 3.61
N GLU A 62 -6.09 -0.22 2.66
CA GLU A 62 -6.00 -0.56 1.25
C GLU A 62 -4.51 -0.59 0.86
N PRO A 63 -3.96 -1.72 0.35
CA PRO A 63 -2.53 -1.85 0.05
C PRO A 63 -2.18 -1.14 -1.27
N THR A 64 -2.17 0.19 -1.25
CA THR A 64 -1.75 1.00 -2.39
C THR A 64 -0.23 1.19 -2.36
N GLY A 65 0.47 0.65 -3.35
CA GLY A 65 1.93 0.74 -3.45
C GLY A 65 2.66 0.14 -2.24
N HIS A 66 3.66 0.87 -1.74
CA HIS A 66 4.50 0.46 -0.61
C HIS A 66 4.33 1.33 0.65
N TYR A 67 3.56 2.39 0.57
CA TYR A 67 3.42 3.38 1.65
C TYR A 67 2.78 2.84 2.94
N TRP A 68 2.02 1.75 2.83
CA TRP A 68 1.35 1.13 3.97
C TRP A 68 2.27 0.30 4.88
N PHE A 69 3.47 -0.11 4.41
CA PHE A 69 4.33 -1.04 5.16
C PHE A 69 4.82 -0.47 6.49
N ASN A 70 5.37 0.76 6.49
CA ASN A 70 5.89 1.39 7.69
C ASN A 70 4.79 1.60 8.74
N LEU A 71 3.63 2.07 8.28
CA LEU A 71 2.45 2.22 9.14
C LEU A 71 2.01 0.86 9.71
N ALA A 72 1.97 -0.18 8.88
CA ALA A 72 1.56 -1.51 9.31
C ALA A 72 2.54 -2.11 10.33
N GLN A 73 3.85 -1.96 10.14
CA GLN A 73 4.84 -2.39 11.12
C GLN A 73 4.66 -1.67 12.46
N HIS A 74 4.45 -0.35 12.43
CA HIS A 74 4.24 0.44 13.64
C HIS A 74 2.94 0.03 14.37
N ILE A 75 1.83 -0.15 13.66
CA ILE A 75 0.56 -0.61 14.23
C ILE A 75 0.71 -2.02 14.83
N LYS A 76 1.46 -2.90 14.17
CA LYS A 76 1.73 -4.25 14.66
C LYS A 76 2.56 -4.25 15.94
N SER A 77 3.58 -3.38 16.05
CA SER A 77 4.38 -3.24 17.29
C SER A 77 3.55 -2.75 18.49
N GLU A 78 2.44 -2.06 18.24
CA GLU A 78 1.47 -1.62 19.24
C GLU A 78 0.38 -2.69 19.56
N ASN A 79 0.58 -3.94 19.11
CA ASN A 79 -0.34 -5.06 19.31
C ASN A 79 -1.76 -4.83 18.78
N MET A 80 -1.92 -3.98 17.77
CA MET A 80 -3.19 -3.80 17.09
C MET A 80 -3.31 -4.73 15.87
N LYS A 81 -4.51 -5.29 15.67
CA LYS A 81 -4.78 -6.17 14.54
C LYS A 81 -4.87 -5.36 13.24
N ILE A 82 -4.07 -5.76 12.23
CA ILE A 82 -4.08 -5.18 10.90
C ILE A 82 -4.68 -6.15 9.91
N VAL A 83 -5.47 -5.61 8.99
CA VAL A 83 -6.08 -6.36 7.89
C VAL A 83 -6.01 -5.55 6.61
N LEU A 84 -5.92 -6.23 5.47
CA LEU A 84 -5.92 -5.61 4.16
C LEU A 84 -7.25 -5.83 3.46
N VAL A 85 -7.71 -4.78 2.80
CA VAL A 85 -8.91 -4.80 1.98
C VAL A 85 -8.50 -4.79 0.50
N ASN A 86 -9.17 -5.60 -0.31
CA ASN A 86 -8.89 -5.67 -1.73
C ASN A 86 -9.26 -4.32 -2.41
N PRO A 87 -8.33 -3.65 -3.13
CA PRO A 87 -8.58 -2.39 -3.82
C PRO A 87 -9.76 -2.44 -4.80
N PHE A 88 -9.93 -3.57 -5.47
CA PHE A 88 -11.09 -3.77 -6.37
C PHE A 88 -12.41 -3.76 -5.60
N ALA A 89 -12.45 -4.36 -4.41
CA ALA A 89 -13.63 -4.33 -3.56
C ALA A 89 -13.94 -2.92 -3.04
N VAL A 90 -12.90 -2.14 -2.69
CA VAL A 90 -13.04 -0.73 -2.29
C VAL A 90 -13.64 0.08 -3.44
N LYS A 91 -13.07 -0.02 -4.65
CA LYS A 91 -13.57 0.67 -5.84
C LYS A 91 -15.04 0.32 -6.11
N ARG A 92 -15.37 -0.97 -6.14
CA ARG A 92 -16.74 -1.42 -6.43
C ARG A 92 -17.75 -1.00 -5.36
N SER A 93 -17.37 -1.01 -4.09
CA SER A 93 -18.24 -0.54 -3.01
C SER A 93 -18.51 0.96 -3.10
N LYS A 94 -17.53 1.77 -3.52
CA LYS A 94 -17.74 3.19 -3.78
C LYS A 94 -18.73 3.44 -4.92
N GLU A 95 -18.62 2.67 -6.01
CA GLU A 95 -19.53 2.77 -7.15
C GLU A 95 -20.98 2.43 -6.77
N LEU A 96 -21.18 1.54 -5.79
CA LEU A 96 -22.50 1.18 -5.29
C LEU A 96 -23.08 2.21 -4.30
N ASP A 97 -22.23 2.87 -3.52
CA ASP A 97 -22.66 3.81 -2.47
C ASP A 97 -22.88 5.25 -3.02
N ASP A 98 -22.31 5.58 -4.17
CA ASP A 98 -22.35 6.94 -4.71
C ASP A 98 -22.63 6.94 -6.23
N ASN A 99 -23.77 7.50 -6.62
CA ASN A 99 -24.04 7.85 -8.03
C ASN A 99 -23.15 8.99 -8.55
N ASN A 100 -22.21 9.50 -7.74
CA ASN A 100 -21.34 10.64 -8.08
C ASN A 100 -19.86 10.23 -7.98
N PRO A 101 -19.12 10.13 -9.10
CA PRO A 101 -17.74 9.63 -9.14
C PRO A 101 -16.69 10.63 -8.61
N THR A 102 -17.07 11.63 -7.84
CA THR A 102 -16.10 12.58 -7.27
C THR A 102 -15.18 11.90 -6.28
N LYS A 103 -13.90 11.88 -6.62
CA LYS A 103 -12.80 11.43 -5.77
C LYS A 103 -12.80 12.26 -4.47
N ASN A 104 -13.10 11.64 -3.35
CA ASN A 104 -13.12 12.30 -2.06
C ASN A 104 -12.38 11.44 -1.04
N ASP A 105 -11.12 11.80 -0.77
CA ASP A 105 -10.20 11.11 0.14
C ASP A 105 -10.77 10.89 1.56
N ARG A 106 -11.85 11.62 1.91
CA ARG A 106 -12.56 11.46 3.19
C ARG A 106 -13.57 10.30 3.19
N LYS A 107 -13.97 9.81 2.01
CA LYS A 107 -14.94 8.71 1.88
C LYS A 107 -14.24 7.35 1.91
N ASP A 108 -13.03 7.26 1.41
CA ASP A 108 -12.26 6.04 1.26
C ASP A 108 -12.04 5.29 2.59
N PRO A 109 -11.65 5.95 3.69
CA PRO A 109 -11.52 5.30 4.99
C PRO A 109 -12.82 4.69 5.50
N LYS A 110 -13.98 5.29 5.21
CA LYS A 110 -15.29 4.72 5.59
C LYS A 110 -15.55 3.42 4.84
N THR A 111 -15.37 3.41 3.54
CA THR A 111 -15.58 2.21 2.70
C THR A 111 -14.69 1.07 3.15
N ILE A 112 -13.42 1.35 3.44
CA ILE A 112 -12.46 0.38 3.97
C ILE A 112 -12.96 -0.17 5.32
N ALA A 113 -13.39 0.69 6.24
CA ALA A 113 -13.91 0.27 7.54
C ALA A 113 -15.18 -0.60 7.41
N MET A 114 -16.08 -0.28 6.48
CA MET A 114 -17.29 -1.07 6.26
C MET A 114 -16.96 -2.45 5.68
N LEU A 115 -16.03 -2.55 4.75
CA LEU A 115 -15.56 -3.84 4.23
C LEU A 115 -14.93 -4.69 5.34
N VAL A 116 -14.15 -4.09 6.23
CA VAL A 116 -13.59 -4.77 7.41
C VAL A 116 -14.69 -5.23 8.36
N LYS A 117 -15.68 -4.39 8.61
CA LYS A 117 -16.86 -4.73 9.44
C LYS A 117 -17.58 -5.96 8.89
N ASP A 118 -17.72 -6.05 7.59
CA ASP A 118 -18.42 -7.14 6.89
C ASP A 118 -17.55 -8.40 6.70
N GLY A 119 -16.32 -8.43 7.26
CA GLY A 119 -15.42 -9.57 7.18
C GLY A 119 -14.72 -9.73 5.82
N ARG A 120 -14.80 -8.72 4.94
CA ARG A 120 -14.23 -8.73 3.59
C ARG A 120 -12.80 -8.22 3.58
N TYR A 121 -11.91 -8.94 4.24
CA TYR A 121 -10.49 -8.59 4.37
C TYR A 121 -9.61 -9.84 4.38
N MET A 122 -8.30 -9.63 4.27
CA MET A 122 -7.26 -10.64 4.47
C MET A 122 -6.28 -10.18 5.56
N GLU A 123 -5.71 -11.13 6.29
CA GLU A 123 -4.63 -10.86 7.23
C GLU A 123 -3.30 -10.85 6.47
N PRO A 124 -2.55 -9.74 6.47
CA PRO A 124 -1.29 -9.68 5.76
C PRO A 124 -0.19 -10.42 6.49
N TYR A 125 0.65 -11.11 5.75
CA TYR A 125 1.96 -11.49 6.26
C TYR A 125 2.89 -10.27 6.16
N ILE A 126 3.28 -9.73 7.30
CA ILE A 126 4.26 -8.63 7.39
C ILE A 126 5.58 -9.25 7.85
N PRO A 127 6.58 -9.38 6.96
CA PRO A 127 7.86 -9.97 7.31
C PRO A 127 8.62 -9.07 8.30
N GLU A 128 9.40 -9.68 9.18
CA GLU A 128 10.22 -9.02 10.20
C GLU A 128 11.69 -9.43 10.06
N GLY A 129 12.59 -8.61 10.62
CA GLY A 129 14.03 -8.89 10.65
C GLY A 129 14.61 -9.14 9.26
N VAL A 130 15.42 -10.17 9.11
CA VAL A 130 16.10 -10.53 7.85
C VAL A 130 15.14 -10.73 6.68
N TYR A 131 13.93 -11.25 6.92
CA TYR A 131 12.94 -11.45 5.86
C TYR A 131 12.37 -10.13 5.34
N ALA A 132 12.25 -9.09 6.19
CA ALA A 132 11.85 -7.77 5.75
C ALA A 132 12.93 -7.14 4.86
N GLU A 133 14.20 -7.24 5.24
CA GLU A 133 15.34 -6.77 4.46
C GLU A 133 15.45 -7.51 3.13
N LEU A 134 15.33 -8.84 3.15
CA LEU A 134 15.35 -9.67 1.95
C LEU A 134 14.25 -9.28 0.97
N ARG A 135 13.06 -9.01 1.45
CA ARG A 135 11.94 -8.54 0.62
C ARG A 135 12.27 -7.23 -0.09
N VAL A 136 12.83 -6.25 0.63
CA VAL A 136 13.24 -4.96 0.06
C VAL A 136 14.34 -5.18 -0.98
N ALA A 137 15.37 -5.96 -0.65
CA ALA A 137 16.47 -6.28 -1.56
C ALA A 137 15.98 -6.95 -2.85
N MET A 138 15.07 -7.93 -2.74
CA MET A 138 14.50 -8.64 -3.90
C MET A 138 13.65 -7.74 -4.78
N ASN A 139 12.86 -6.84 -4.18
CA ASN A 139 12.08 -5.86 -4.94
C ASN A 139 13.01 -4.88 -5.69
N THR A 140 14.05 -4.39 -5.02
CA THR A 140 15.05 -3.51 -5.63
C THR A 140 15.78 -4.21 -6.78
N ARG A 141 16.24 -5.45 -6.56
CA ARG A 141 16.84 -6.28 -7.62
C ARG A 141 15.90 -6.43 -8.82
N TRP A 142 14.64 -6.74 -8.57
CA TRP A 142 13.65 -6.89 -9.65
C TRP A 142 13.48 -5.60 -10.47
N GLN A 143 13.42 -4.45 -9.82
CA GLN A 143 13.34 -3.15 -10.50
C GLN A 143 14.58 -2.87 -11.35
N ILE A 144 15.78 -3.14 -10.82
CA ILE A 144 17.03 -2.98 -11.54
C ILE A 144 17.06 -3.88 -12.79
N VAL A 145 16.70 -5.16 -12.65
CA VAL A 145 16.65 -6.10 -13.78
C VAL A 145 15.62 -5.66 -14.83
N LYS A 146 14.47 -5.18 -14.40
CA LYS A 146 13.45 -4.63 -15.31
C LYS A 146 13.96 -3.44 -16.10
N ASN A 147 14.64 -2.50 -15.43
CA ASN A 147 15.22 -1.32 -16.07
C ASN A 147 16.35 -1.71 -17.04
N LEU A 148 17.21 -2.65 -16.63
CA LEU A 148 18.26 -3.19 -17.50
C LEU A 148 17.68 -3.78 -18.78
N ASN A 149 16.67 -4.63 -18.68
CA ASN A 149 16.02 -5.23 -19.85
C ASN A 149 15.36 -4.17 -20.74
N SER A 150 14.78 -3.12 -20.15
CA SER A 150 14.24 -2.00 -20.92
C SER A 150 15.31 -1.28 -21.73
N ILE A 151 16.47 -1.01 -21.12
CA ILE A 151 17.60 -0.37 -21.79
C ILE A 151 18.15 -1.28 -22.91
N LYS A 152 18.32 -2.57 -22.65
CA LYS A 152 18.76 -3.54 -23.64
C LYS A 152 17.83 -3.55 -24.87
N ASN A 153 16.53 -3.57 -24.66
CA ASN A 153 15.56 -3.50 -25.75
C ASN A 153 15.63 -2.18 -26.53
N GLN A 154 15.94 -1.06 -25.87
CA GLN A 154 16.13 0.23 -26.53
C GLN A 154 17.38 0.23 -27.41
N ILE A 155 18.50 -0.33 -26.93
CA ILE A 155 19.73 -0.46 -27.68
C ILE A 155 19.54 -1.39 -28.91
N ASP A 156 18.92 -2.57 -28.70
CA ASP A 156 18.65 -3.49 -29.82
C ASP A 156 17.78 -2.83 -30.88
N ARG A 157 16.73 -2.11 -30.48
CA ARG A 157 15.88 -1.34 -31.39
C ARG A 157 16.68 -0.27 -32.14
N TRP A 158 17.55 0.45 -31.43
CA TRP A 158 18.38 1.50 -32.03
C TRP A 158 19.34 0.92 -33.07
N LEU A 159 20.03 -0.19 -32.75
CA LEU A 159 20.91 -0.90 -33.70
C LEU A 159 20.16 -1.34 -34.97
N ARG A 160 18.96 -1.92 -34.81
CA ARG A 160 18.14 -2.36 -35.97
C ARG A 160 17.68 -1.20 -36.85
N ILE A 161 17.51 -0.01 -36.32
CA ILE A 161 17.07 1.16 -37.09
C ILE A 161 18.24 1.83 -37.79
N TYR A 162 19.35 2.02 -37.11
CA TYR A 162 20.42 2.88 -37.57
C TYR A 162 21.67 2.13 -38.07
N PHE A 163 21.85 0.88 -37.62
CA PHE A 163 22.98 0.06 -37.98
C PHE A 163 22.63 -1.43 -38.02
N PRO A 164 21.72 -1.85 -38.93
CA PRO A 164 21.25 -3.24 -39.00
C PRO A 164 22.34 -4.25 -39.34
N GLU A 165 23.41 -3.85 -40.04
CA GLU A 165 24.56 -4.69 -40.40
C GLU A 165 25.32 -5.15 -39.15
N PHE A 166 25.31 -4.37 -38.09
CA PHE A 166 25.97 -4.71 -36.81
C PHE A 166 25.52 -6.08 -36.30
N LEU A 167 24.21 -6.34 -36.33
CA LEU A 167 23.62 -7.59 -35.89
C LEU A 167 23.84 -8.78 -36.83
N GLN A 168 24.35 -8.51 -38.05
CA GLN A 168 24.78 -9.56 -38.98
C GLN A 168 26.20 -10.04 -38.66
N VAL A 169 27.04 -9.14 -38.11
CA VAL A 169 28.43 -9.42 -37.73
C VAL A 169 28.49 -9.95 -36.29
N PHE A 170 27.74 -9.35 -35.38
CA PHE A 170 27.73 -9.68 -33.96
C PHE A 170 26.35 -10.26 -33.59
N ALA A 171 26.31 -11.56 -33.38
CA ALA A 171 25.06 -12.24 -32.95
C ALA A 171 24.55 -11.76 -31.57
N ASP A 172 25.49 -11.29 -30.75
CA ASP A 172 25.19 -10.74 -29.41
C ASP A 172 25.93 -9.41 -29.26
N TRP A 173 25.17 -8.32 -29.25
CA TRP A 173 25.73 -6.97 -29.07
C TRP A 173 26.24 -6.71 -27.64
N GLU A 174 25.90 -7.55 -26.68
CA GLU A 174 26.44 -7.50 -25.30
C GLU A 174 27.77 -8.25 -25.17
N GLY A 175 28.16 -8.96 -26.20
CA GLY A 175 29.45 -9.69 -26.24
C GLY A 175 30.64 -8.76 -26.24
N VAL A 176 31.74 -9.21 -25.60
CA VAL A 176 32.98 -8.41 -25.49
C VAL A 176 33.46 -7.94 -26.86
N ALA A 177 33.37 -8.77 -27.91
CA ALA A 177 33.81 -8.43 -29.26
C ALA A 177 32.96 -7.31 -29.93
N ALA A 178 31.75 -7.10 -29.47
CA ALA A 178 30.86 -6.06 -29.98
C ALA A 178 31.04 -4.71 -29.26
N LEU A 179 31.70 -4.71 -28.10
CA LEU A 179 31.88 -3.55 -27.22
C LEU A 179 33.26 -2.93 -27.30
N ILE A 180 34.19 -3.56 -28.03
CA ILE A 180 35.55 -3.08 -28.32
C ILE A 180 35.60 -2.41 -29.70
#